data_0d52b0f1c7c33dac48513e049332b678
#
_entry.id   0d52b0f1c7c33dac48513e049332b678
#
_cell.length_a   1.000
_cell.length_b   1.000
_cell.length_c   1.000
_cell.angle_alpha   90.00
_cell.angle_beta   90.00
_cell.angle_gamma   90.00
#
_symmetry.space_group_name_H-M   'P 1'
#
loop_
_entity.id
_entity.type
_entity.pdbx_description
1 polymer ?
#
loop_
_entity_poly.entity_id
_entity_poly.type
_entity_poly.pdbx_seq_one_letter_code
_entity_poly.pdbx_strand_id
1 'polypeptide(L)'
;MKAIKKIAAFVGCIVGVAAVFYLVLQLVLPQKQELDPVKKVTAKVERATTKKAKPTLTLTALGDSLTFGVGDTTDKGGYVGLIKTKLEQKQALTVITHNYGKTGDRSDQIKQRVLASKQLQSDLKKADVITMTVGGNDLMKVLQQNFNSLAENKLSNAMPKAKAQYATELQSLLTTVRQYNKTAPIFLISVYNPFYVYFPTLTQMQQYTDEWNEVAKDTIANEAKIYFVDVNKQLSEGQYYGRSKATLQKNATIDLNEVADSKLEQLLSDDKEKNDYLSDEDHFHPNDKGYRYITARLYQVMLKHKSTWLEGEK
;
A
#
# COMPACT_ATOMS: atom_id res chain seq x y z
N MET A 1 -3.76 3.47 39.07
CA MET A 1 -4.90 4.29 38.65
C MET A 1 -4.54 5.48 37.74
N LYS A 2 -3.38 6.17 37.90
CA LYS A 2 -2.99 7.32 37.06
C LYS A 2 -2.53 6.88 35.63
N ALA A 3 -1.87 5.73 35.48
CA ALA A 3 -1.43 5.19 34.18
C ALA A 3 -2.60 4.76 33.28
N ILE A 4 -3.62 4.11 33.83
CA ILE A 4 -4.79 3.66 33.05
C ILE A 4 -5.59 4.85 32.49
N LYS A 5 -5.65 5.98 33.24
CA LYS A 5 -6.31 7.20 32.73
C LYS A 5 -5.54 7.88 31.59
N LYS A 6 -4.20 7.78 31.57
CA LYS A 6 -3.36 8.31 30.49
C LYS A 6 -3.47 7.48 29.20
N ILE A 7 -3.51 6.15 29.33
CA ILE A 7 -3.71 5.25 28.19
C ILE A 7 -5.11 5.44 27.58
N ALA A 8 -6.14 5.64 28.39
CA ALA A 8 -7.49 5.94 27.90
C ALA A 8 -7.55 7.30 27.18
N ALA A 9 -6.78 8.30 27.64
CA ALA A 9 -6.68 9.62 26.99
C ALA A 9 -5.93 9.52 25.64
N PHE A 10 -4.86 8.73 25.56
CA PHE A 10 -4.08 8.51 24.34
C PHE A 10 -4.90 7.77 23.26
N VAL A 11 -5.57 6.68 23.63
CA VAL A 11 -6.50 5.97 22.73
C VAL A 11 -7.65 6.89 22.31
N GLY A 12 -8.14 7.74 23.21
CA GLY A 12 -9.15 8.75 22.92
C GLY A 12 -8.68 9.82 21.91
N CYS A 13 -7.41 10.25 21.98
CA CYS A 13 -6.82 11.18 21.02
C CYS A 13 -6.68 10.56 19.63
N ILE A 14 -6.17 9.32 19.51
CA ILE A 14 -6.05 8.62 18.23
C ILE A 14 -7.42 8.38 17.60
N VAL A 15 -8.41 7.99 18.40
CA VAL A 15 -9.79 7.83 17.93
C VAL A 15 -10.41 9.17 17.56
N GLY A 16 -10.08 10.24 18.31
CA GLY A 16 -10.53 11.61 18.06
C GLY A 16 -9.95 12.16 16.74
N VAL A 17 -8.67 11.98 16.50
CA VAL A 17 -8.00 12.40 15.24
C VAL A 17 -8.54 11.60 14.04
N ALA A 18 -8.73 10.30 14.19
CA ALA A 18 -9.34 9.48 13.15
C ALA A 18 -10.81 9.87 12.88
N ALA A 19 -11.57 10.25 13.90
CA ALA A 19 -12.95 10.69 13.75
C ALA A 19 -13.04 12.09 13.12
N VAL A 20 -12.15 13.02 13.49
CA VAL A 20 -12.06 14.36 12.88
C VAL A 20 -11.62 14.24 11.42
N PHE A 21 -10.64 13.40 11.12
CA PHE A 21 -10.19 13.13 9.76
C PHE A 21 -11.30 12.52 8.91
N TYR A 22 -12.07 11.58 9.46
CA TYR A 22 -13.24 10.99 8.78
C TYR A 22 -14.34 12.03 8.51
N LEU A 23 -14.60 12.95 9.45
CA LEU A 23 -15.58 14.03 9.27
C LEU A 23 -15.12 15.09 8.26
N VAL A 24 -13.84 15.44 8.23
CA VAL A 24 -13.27 16.35 7.23
C VAL A 24 -13.32 15.74 5.84
N LEU A 25 -13.04 14.44 5.70
CA LEU A 25 -13.18 13.71 4.44
C LEU A 25 -14.64 13.73 3.91
N GLN A 26 -15.62 13.63 4.78
CA GLN A 26 -17.03 13.71 4.37
C GLN A 26 -17.46 15.11 3.91
N LEU A 27 -16.81 16.16 4.40
CA LEU A 27 -17.09 17.55 4.03
C LEU A 27 -16.38 17.99 2.74
N VAL A 28 -15.30 17.31 2.34
CA VAL A 28 -14.48 17.65 1.14
C VAL A 28 -14.85 16.84 -0.09
N LEU A 29 -15.63 15.76 0.04
CA LEU A 29 -16.06 14.97 -1.12
C LEU A 29 -17.07 15.75 -1.97
N PRO A 30 -16.77 16.01 -3.27
CA PRO A 30 -17.72 16.70 -4.15
C PRO A 30 -18.97 15.84 -4.36
N GLN A 31 -20.13 16.44 -4.15
CA GLN A 31 -21.41 15.83 -4.47
C GLN A 31 -21.51 15.60 -5.98
N LYS A 32 -22.12 14.46 -6.36
CA LYS A 32 -22.37 14.09 -7.76
C LYS A 32 -23.06 15.24 -8.50
N GLN A 33 -22.39 15.79 -9.52
CA GLN A 33 -23.04 16.60 -10.54
C GLN A 33 -23.72 15.69 -11.56
N GLU A 34 -25.02 15.86 -11.75
CA GLU A 34 -25.77 15.30 -12.88
C GLU A 34 -25.32 16.00 -14.17
N LEU A 35 -24.99 15.20 -15.17
CA LEU A 35 -24.58 15.68 -16.49
C LEU A 35 -25.81 15.95 -17.36
N ASP A 36 -25.97 17.17 -17.86
CA ASP A 36 -26.97 17.55 -18.82
C ASP A 36 -26.82 16.83 -20.19
N PRO A 37 -27.90 16.56 -20.92
CA PRO A 37 -27.83 15.79 -22.15
C PRO A 37 -27.18 16.58 -23.32
N VAL A 38 -26.20 15.96 -23.92
CA VAL A 38 -25.40 16.48 -25.03
C VAL A 38 -26.25 16.69 -26.29
N LYS A 39 -26.29 17.92 -26.82
CA LYS A 39 -26.85 18.26 -28.14
C LYS A 39 -26.05 17.57 -29.26
N LYS A 40 -26.78 16.84 -30.13
CA LYS A 40 -26.20 16.27 -31.36
C LYS A 40 -25.68 17.36 -32.29
N VAL A 41 -24.37 17.35 -32.50
CA VAL A 41 -23.75 18.11 -33.60
C VAL A 41 -23.37 17.09 -34.69
N THR A 42 -24.03 17.20 -35.84
CA THR A 42 -23.68 16.46 -37.06
C THR A 42 -22.44 17.07 -37.68
N ALA A 43 -21.30 16.43 -37.53
CA ALA A 43 -20.05 16.80 -38.22
C ALA A 43 -19.76 15.85 -39.37
N LYS A 44 -19.38 16.45 -40.48
CA LYS A 44 -18.99 15.91 -41.77
C LYS A 44 -17.87 14.87 -41.64
N VAL A 45 -18.08 13.68 -42.17
CA VAL A 45 -17.10 12.57 -42.13
C VAL A 45 -15.99 12.88 -43.14
N GLU A 46 -14.86 13.38 -42.65
CA GLU A 46 -13.56 13.24 -43.34
C GLU A 46 -13.02 11.83 -43.04
N ARG A 47 -12.60 11.12 -44.11
CA ARG A 47 -11.95 9.83 -44.01
C ARG A 47 -10.63 9.96 -43.24
N ALA A 48 -10.69 9.82 -41.92
CA ALA A 48 -9.50 9.64 -41.09
C ALA A 48 -8.93 8.25 -41.40
N THR A 49 -7.68 8.20 -41.78
CA THR A 49 -6.87 6.98 -41.79
C THR A 49 -7.06 6.26 -40.44
N THR A 50 -7.60 5.03 -40.49
CA THR A 50 -7.86 4.22 -39.29
C THR A 50 -6.53 3.94 -38.60
N LYS A 51 -6.15 4.77 -37.63
CA LYS A 51 -5.10 4.41 -36.66
C LYS A 51 -5.59 3.14 -35.97
N LYS A 52 -4.83 2.06 -36.13
CA LYS A 52 -5.11 0.78 -35.44
C LYS A 52 -5.32 1.08 -33.96
N ALA A 53 -6.48 0.74 -33.40
CA ALA A 53 -6.79 1.00 -32.01
C ALA A 53 -5.71 0.37 -31.12
N LYS A 54 -5.23 1.11 -30.14
CA LYS A 54 -4.26 0.59 -29.17
C LYS A 54 -4.91 -0.56 -28.38
N PRO A 55 -4.18 -1.66 -28.10
CA PRO A 55 -4.69 -2.72 -27.26
C PRO A 55 -5.11 -2.14 -25.88
N THR A 56 -6.20 -2.64 -25.34
CA THR A 56 -6.70 -2.22 -24.01
C THR A 56 -6.26 -3.21 -22.95
N LEU A 57 -5.77 -2.70 -21.83
CA LEU A 57 -5.41 -3.46 -20.63
C LEU A 57 -6.28 -3.01 -19.48
N THR A 58 -6.95 -3.94 -18.80
CA THR A 58 -7.71 -3.67 -17.59
C THR A 58 -6.90 -4.06 -16.36
N LEU A 59 -6.59 -3.09 -15.50
CA LEU A 59 -5.87 -3.28 -14.25
C LEU A 59 -6.83 -3.06 -13.06
N THR A 60 -6.99 -4.08 -12.22
CA THR A 60 -7.72 -3.97 -10.95
C THR A 60 -6.73 -3.93 -9.80
N ALA A 61 -6.71 -2.82 -9.07
CA ALA A 61 -5.90 -2.62 -7.88
C ALA A 61 -6.75 -2.88 -6.63
N LEU A 62 -6.30 -3.82 -5.79
CA LEU A 62 -6.98 -4.24 -4.56
C LEU A 62 -6.05 -4.01 -3.38
N GLY A 63 -6.52 -3.38 -2.30
CA GLY A 63 -5.63 -3.22 -1.16
C GLY A 63 -6.10 -2.22 -0.10
N ASP A 64 -5.11 -1.72 0.60
CA ASP A 64 -5.20 -0.79 1.72
C ASP A 64 -5.01 0.68 1.30
N SER A 65 -4.47 1.50 2.21
CA SER A 65 -4.18 2.93 1.98
C SER A 65 -3.15 3.19 0.88
N LEU A 66 -2.19 2.28 0.64
CA LEU A 66 -1.22 2.43 -0.45
C LEU A 66 -1.91 2.30 -1.82
N THR A 67 -2.86 1.37 -1.95
CA THR A 67 -3.68 1.24 -3.17
C THR A 67 -4.66 2.41 -3.29
N PHE A 68 -5.22 2.89 -2.17
CA PHE A 68 -6.06 4.10 -2.17
C PHE A 68 -5.30 5.32 -2.67
N GLY A 69 -4.03 5.47 -2.27
CA GLY A 69 -3.14 6.57 -2.66
C GLY A 69 -3.00 7.64 -1.58
N VAL A 70 -3.07 7.27 -0.28
CA VAL A 70 -2.82 8.22 0.81
C VAL A 70 -1.41 8.79 0.70
N GLY A 71 -1.27 10.12 0.80
CA GLY A 71 0.00 10.85 0.64
C GLY A 71 0.36 11.21 -0.82
N ASP A 72 -0.49 10.84 -1.80
CA ASP A 72 -0.33 11.30 -3.19
C ASP A 72 -0.93 12.70 -3.36
N THR A 73 -0.06 13.70 -3.54
CA THR A 73 -0.48 15.11 -3.73
C THR A 73 -0.98 15.40 -5.15
N THR A 74 -0.89 14.43 -6.05
CA THR A 74 -1.27 14.59 -7.47
C THR A 74 -2.70 14.19 -7.79
N ASP A 75 -3.46 13.69 -6.82
CA ASP A 75 -4.83 13.19 -6.95
C ASP A 75 -5.01 12.08 -8.02
N LYS A 76 -3.93 11.35 -8.31
CA LYS A 76 -3.94 10.26 -9.30
C LYS A 76 -4.19 8.88 -8.69
N GLY A 77 -4.37 8.79 -7.37
CA GLY A 77 -4.54 7.53 -6.64
C GLY A 77 -3.23 6.76 -6.50
N GLY A 78 -2.17 7.45 -6.14
CA GLY A 78 -0.86 6.89 -5.83
C GLY A 78 -0.26 6.11 -6.99
N TYR A 79 0.28 4.91 -6.70
CA TYR A 79 0.92 4.08 -7.72
C TYR A 79 -0.05 3.61 -8.82
N VAL A 80 -1.36 3.54 -8.56
CA VAL A 80 -2.36 3.04 -9.53
C VAL A 80 -2.47 3.98 -10.73
N GLY A 81 -2.55 5.28 -10.51
CA GLY A 81 -2.56 6.26 -11.59
C GLY A 81 -1.20 6.40 -12.28
N LEU A 82 -0.12 6.30 -11.50
CA LEU A 82 1.23 6.37 -12.05
C LEU A 82 1.57 5.16 -12.93
N ILE A 83 1.18 3.93 -12.56
CA ILE A 83 1.42 2.74 -13.38
C ILE A 83 0.56 2.76 -14.65
N LYS A 84 -0.70 3.22 -14.58
CA LYS A 84 -1.53 3.48 -15.76
C LYS A 84 -0.78 4.35 -16.77
N THR A 85 -0.38 5.55 -16.33
CA THR A 85 0.35 6.50 -17.17
C THR A 85 1.61 5.89 -17.78
N LYS A 86 2.38 5.16 -16.95
CA LYS A 86 3.63 4.54 -17.38
C LYS A 86 3.42 3.43 -18.43
N LEU A 87 2.38 2.60 -18.26
CA LEU A 87 2.03 1.55 -19.23
C LEU A 87 1.55 2.17 -20.55
N GLU A 88 0.70 3.19 -20.51
CA GLU A 88 0.21 3.90 -21.71
C GLU A 88 1.35 4.55 -22.51
N GLN A 89 2.33 5.14 -21.81
CA GLN A 89 3.48 5.79 -22.46
C GLN A 89 4.51 4.79 -22.99
N LYS A 90 4.76 3.70 -22.27
CA LYS A 90 5.88 2.79 -22.58
C LYS A 90 5.47 1.54 -23.36
N GLN A 91 4.20 1.14 -23.32
CA GLN A 91 3.71 -0.09 -23.97
C GLN A 91 2.69 0.18 -25.07
N ALA A 92 2.42 1.44 -25.40
CA ALA A 92 1.44 1.85 -26.41
C ALA A 92 0.04 1.22 -26.18
N LEU A 93 -0.37 1.08 -24.93
CA LEU A 93 -1.67 0.55 -24.50
C LEU A 93 -2.66 1.67 -24.20
N THR A 94 -3.94 1.32 -24.18
CA THR A 94 -4.97 2.04 -23.42
C THR A 94 -5.20 1.29 -22.12
N VAL A 95 -5.06 1.94 -20.96
CA VAL A 95 -5.17 1.27 -19.66
C VAL A 95 -6.42 1.74 -18.93
N ILE A 96 -7.30 0.81 -18.59
CA ILE A 96 -8.45 1.01 -17.72
C ILE A 96 -8.05 0.56 -16.31
N THR A 97 -8.22 1.41 -15.31
CA THR A 97 -7.91 1.08 -13.92
C THR A 97 -9.14 1.08 -13.05
N HIS A 98 -9.28 0.06 -12.20
CA HIS A 98 -10.26 0.01 -11.12
C HIS A 98 -9.50 0.01 -9.80
N ASN A 99 -9.65 1.08 -9.00
CA ASN A 99 -8.95 1.21 -7.72
C ASN A 99 -9.90 0.84 -6.57
N TYR A 100 -9.57 -0.25 -5.89
CA TYR A 100 -10.25 -0.78 -4.71
C TYR A 100 -9.36 -0.72 -3.46
N GLY A 101 -8.63 0.38 -3.31
CA GLY A 101 -7.92 0.69 -2.07
C GLY A 101 -8.88 1.18 -0.99
N LYS A 102 -8.65 0.76 0.26
CA LYS A 102 -9.36 1.27 1.43
C LYS A 102 -8.42 1.38 2.62
N THR A 103 -8.28 2.60 3.11
CA THR A 103 -7.39 2.93 4.23
C THR A 103 -7.69 2.08 5.46
N GLY A 104 -6.65 1.52 6.07
CA GLY A 104 -6.71 0.77 7.31
C GLY A 104 -7.12 -0.70 7.16
N ASP A 105 -7.48 -1.17 5.96
CA ASP A 105 -7.92 -2.55 5.78
C ASP A 105 -6.76 -3.54 5.92
N ARG A 106 -7.00 -4.61 6.68
CA ARG A 106 -6.14 -5.79 6.80
C ARG A 106 -6.53 -6.84 5.76
N SER A 107 -5.74 -7.90 5.66
CA SER A 107 -5.97 -9.02 4.74
C SER A 107 -7.38 -9.63 4.87
N ASP A 108 -7.87 -9.84 6.11
CA ASP A 108 -9.21 -10.35 6.38
C ASP A 108 -10.33 -9.40 5.90
N GLN A 109 -10.13 -8.08 6.08
CA GLN A 109 -11.10 -7.05 5.68
C GLN A 109 -11.14 -6.85 4.16
N ILE A 110 -9.97 -6.88 3.50
CA ILE A 110 -9.91 -6.85 2.03
C ILE A 110 -10.66 -8.05 1.46
N LYS A 111 -10.45 -9.26 2.01
CA LYS A 111 -11.20 -10.47 1.63
C LYS A 111 -12.72 -10.27 1.77
N GLN A 112 -13.18 -9.74 2.90
CA GLN A 112 -14.60 -9.46 3.11
C GLN A 112 -15.17 -8.50 2.07
N ARG A 113 -14.42 -7.46 1.66
CA ARG A 113 -14.85 -6.56 0.59
C ARG A 113 -14.99 -7.27 -0.76
N VAL A 114 -14.07 -8.16 -1.08
CA VAL A 114 -14.17 -8.99 -2.31
C VAL A 114 -15.45 -9.82 -2.28
N LEU A 115 -15.76 -10.45 -1.14
CA LEU A 115 -16.97 -11.28 -1.00
C LEU A 115 -18.28 -10.45 -1.03
N ALA A 116 -18.26 -9.22 -0.53
CA ALA A 116 -19.44 -8.38 -0.39
C ALA A 116 -19.77 -7.56 -1.67
N SER A 117 -18.77 -7.21 -2.49
CA SER A 117 -18.96 -6.27 -3.60
C SER A 117 -19.11 -6.96 -4.95
N LYS A 118 -20.33 -6.96 -5.49
CA LYS A 118 -20.61 -7.46 -6.86
C LYS A 118 -19.80 -6.73 -7.94
N GLN A 119 -19.61 -5.40 -7.77
CA GLN A 119 -18.85 -4.61 -8.72
C GLN A 119 -17.37 -5.03 -8.71
N LEU A 120 -16.76 -5.15 -7.52
CA LEU A 120 -15.37 -5.62 -7.38
C LEU A 120 -15.20 -7.02 -7.98
N GLN A 121 -16.13 -7.95 -7.72
CA GLN A 121 -16.12 -9.29 -8.31
C GLN A 121 -16.18 -9.25 -9.83
N SER A 122 -17.03 -8.37 -10.41
CA SER A 122 -17.11 -8.17 -11.85
C SER A 122 -15.82 -7.64 -12.45
N ASP A 123 -15.19 -6.67 -11.79
CA ASP A 123 -13.97 -6.04 -12.28
C ASP A 123 -12.75 -6.96 -12.11
N LEU A 124 -12.71 -7.75 -11.04
CA LEU A 124 -11.72 -8.83 -10.92
C LEU A 124 -11.83 -9.84 -12.06
N LYS A 125 -13.06 -10.26 -12.44
CA LYS A 125 -13.27 -11.21 -13.56
C LYS A 125 -12.73 -10.69 -14.89
N LYS A 126 -12.75 -9.38 -15.10
CA LYS A 126 -12.34 -8.71 -16.34
C LYS A 126 -10.88 -8.23 -16.32
N ALA A 127 -10.22 -8.33 -15.17
CA ALA A 127 -8.86 -7.84 -15.02
C ALA A 127 -7.87 -8.67 -15.85
N ASP A 128 -7.05 -8.00 -16.65
CA ASP A 128 -5.87 -8.56 -17.30
C ASP A 128 -4.67 -8.59 -16.34
N VAL A 129 -4.66 -7.65 -15.37
CA VAL A 129 -3.64 -7.51 -14.32
C VAL A 129 -4.32 -7.17 -13.01
N ILE A 130 -3.83 -7.77 -11.93
CA ILE A 130 -4.22 -7.42 -10.56
C ILE A 130 -2.98 -6.92 -9.81
N THR A 131 -3.08 -5.78 -9.15
CA THR A 131 -2.06 -5.31 -8.19
C THR A 131 -2.63 -5.35 -6.78
N MET A 132 -1.78 -5.64 -5.79
CA MET A 132 -2.27 -5.80 -4.42
C MET A 132 -1.30 -5.21 -3.41
N THR A 133 -1.83 -4.41 -2.47
CA THR A 133 -1.14 -4.00 -1.23
C THR A 133 -1.89 -4.57 -0.04
N VAL A 134 -1.20 -5.34 0.81
CA VAL A 134 -1.80 -6.01 1.97
C VAL A 134 -0.71 -6.42 2.97
N GLY A 135 -1.06 -6.49 4.23
CA GLY A 135 -0.20 -6.98 5.29
C GLY A 135 0.39 -5.88 6.18
N GLY A 136 0.46 -4.63 5.72
CA GLY A 136 0.93 -3.51 6.53
C GLY A 136 0.06 -3.29 7.77
N ASN A 137 -1.25 -3.22 7.59
CA ASN A 137 -2.20 -3.07 8.71
C ASN A 137 -2.28 -4.32 9.60
N ASP A 138 -2.03 -5.51 9.05
CA ASP A 138 -1.93 -6.75 9.83
C ASP A 138 -0.73 -6.66 10.79
N LEU A 139 0.45 -6.29 10.29
CA LEU A 139 1.66 -6.08 11.09
C LEU A 139 1.46 -4.97 12.12
N MET A 140 0.94 -3.81 11.70
CA MET A 140 0.68 -2.68 12.60
C MET A 140 -0.25 -3.04 13.75
N LYS A 141 -1.28 -3.85 13.51
CA LYS A 141 -2.15 -4.34 14.59
C LYS A 141 -1.37 -5.15 15.63
N VAL A 142 -0.47 -6.04 15.21
CA VAL A 142 0.36 -6.82 16.12
C VAL A 142 1.30 -5.92 16.92
N LEU A 143 1.95 -4.96 16.26
CA LEU A 143 2.83 -3.99 16.91
C LEU A 143 2.07 -3.16 17.94
N GLN A 144 0.91 -2.60 17.60
CA GLN A 144 0.08 -1.81 18.50
C GLN A 144 -0.40 -2.60 19.72
N GLN A 145 -0.82 -3.85 19.53
CA GLN A 145 -1.29 -4.72 20.62
C GLN A 145 -0.17 -5.09 21.59
N ASN A 146 1.08 -5.04 21.16
CA ASN A 146 2.25 -5.45 21.94
C ASN A 146 3.24 -4.30 22.17
N PHE A 147 2.85 -3.04 21.92
CA PHE A 147 3.74 -1.88 21.99
C PHE A 147 4.39 -1.74 23.38
N ASN A 148 3.60 -1.85 24.45
CA ASN A 148 4.10 -1.81 25.84
C ASN A 148 5.02 -3.00 26.19
N SER A 149 5.17 -3.94 25.29
CA SER A 149 5.93 -5.17 25.48
C SER A 149 7.20 -5.23 24.61
N LEU A 150 7.48 -4.16 23.84
CA LEU A 150 8.72 -4.06 23.05
C LEU A 150 9.94 -4.12 23.98
N ALA A 151 9.87 -3.45 25.14
CA ALA A 151 10.93 -3.45 26.15
C ALA A 151 11.07 -4.80 26.91
N GLU A 152 10.07 -5.69 26.87
CA GLU A 152 10.04 -6.93 27.66
C GLU A 152 10.17 -8.20 26.80
N ASN A 153 10.60 -8.10 25.53
CA ASN A 153 10.68 -9.23 24.59
C ASN A 153 9.35 -10.00 24.38
N LYS A 154 8.22 -9.49 24.84
CA LYS A 154 6.90 -10.15 24.68
C LYS A 154 6.44 -10.17 23.22
N LEU A 155 6.87 -9.17 22.44
CA LEU A 155 6.58 -9.13 21.00
C LEU A 155 7.21 -10.33 20.28
N SER A 156 8.42 -10.75 20.66
CA SER A 156 9.07 -11.94 20.09
C SER A 156 8.25 -13.21 20.27
N ASN A 157 7.51 -13.33 21.37
CA ASN A 157 6.63 -14.46 21.65
C ASN A 157 5.30 -14.40 20.88
N ALA A 158 4.83 -13.18 20.54
CA ALA A 158 3.60 -12.99 19.78
C ALA A 158 3.81 -13.18 18.25
N MET A 159 5.00 -12.86 17.74
CA MET A 159 5.29 -12.82 16.31
C MET A 159 5.12 -14.17 15.58
N PRO A 160 5.53 -15.34 16.12
CA PRO A 160 5.32 -16.62 15.44
C PRO A 160 3.84 -16.89 15.15
N LYS A 161 2.96 -16.67 16.13
CA LYS A 161 1.52 -16.83 15.98
C LYS A 161 0.93 -15.82 14.99
N ALA A 162 1.37 -14.55 15.07
CA ALA A 162 0.91 -13.48 14.19
C ALA A 162 1.30 -13.76 12.72
N LYS A 163 2.53 -14.22 12.47
CA LYS A 163 3.01 -14.62 11.14
C LYS A 163 2.19 -15.77 10.56
N ALA A 164 1.90 -16.80 11.36
CA ALA A 164 1.07 -17.93 10.93
C ALA A 164 -0.37 -17.49 10.60
N GLN A 165 -0.92 -16.57 11.39
CA GLN A 165 -2.24 -15.99 11.11
C GLN A 165 -2.23 -15.18 9.82
N TYR A 166 -1.22 -14.32 9.62
CA TYR A 166 -1.09 -13.53 8.39
C TYR A 166 -0.96 -14.43 7.16
N ALA A 167 -0.13 -15.47 7.21
CA ALA A 167 -0.02 -16.46 6.12
C ALA A 167 -1.39 -17.04 5.75
N THR A 168 -2.17 -17.45 6.76
CA THR A 168 -3.52 -18.01 6.59
C THR A 168 -4.48 -16.99 5.94
N GLU A 169 -4.49 -15.75 6.43
CA GLU A 169 -5.39 -14.72 5.92
C GLU A 169 -4.98 -14.27 4.51
N LEU A 170 -3.68 -14.13 4.22
CA LEU A 170 -3.18 -13.82 2.89
C LEU A 170 -3.53 -14.93 1.90
N GLN A 171 -3.28 -16.20 2.25
CA GLN A 171 -3.65 -17.35 1.41
C GLN A 171 -5.16 -17.37 1.14
N SER A 172 -5.97 -17.13 2.16
CA SER A 172 -7.42 -17.07 2.03
C SER A 172 -7.90 -15.93 1.13
N LEU A 173 -7.28 -14.75 1.22
CA LEU A 173 -7.54 -13.61 0.33
C LEU A 173 -7.18 -13.96 -1.11
N LEU A 174 -5.98 -14.50 -1.36
CA LEU A 174 -5.52 -14.89 -2.70
C LEU A 174 -6.43 -15.95 -3.32
N THR A 175 -6.80 -16.97 -2.54
CA THR A 175 -7.76 -17.99 -2.96
C THR A 175 -9.12 -17.38 -3.33
N THR A 176 -9.60 -16.41 -2.55
CA THR A 176 -10.84 -15.69 -2.83
C THR A 176 -10.76 -14.89 -4.12
N VAL A 177 -9.65 -14.19 -4.37
CA VAL A 177 -9.41 -13.46 -5.63
C VAL A 177 -9.38 -14.43 -6.82
N ARG A 178 -8.73 -15.59 -6.67
CA ARG A 178 -8.64 -16.63 -7.71
C ARG A 178 -9.98 -17.30 -8.05
N GLN A 179 -10.97 -17.25 -7.16
CA GLN A 179 -12.34 -17.67 -7.49
C GLN A 179 -12.96 -16.80 -8.61
N TYR A 180 -12.60 -15.53 -8.66
CA TYR A 180 -13.10 -14.58 -9.67
C TYR A 180 -12.19 -14.45 -10.88
N ASN A 181 -10.88 -14.57 -10.72
CA ASN A 181 -9.91 -14.50 -11.82
C ASN A 181 -8.79 -15.53 -11.63
N LYS A 182 -8.82 -16.58 -12.46
CA LYS A 182 -7.87 -17.71 -12.39
C LYS A 182 -6.56 -17.44 -13.14
N THR A 183 -6.53 -16.45 -14.04
CA THR A 183 -5.47 -16.32 -15.05
C THR A 183 -4.65 -15.05 -15.00
N ALA A 184 -5.24 -13.93 -14.55
CA ALA A 184 -4.52 -12.67 -14.47
C ALA A 184 -3.33 -12.76 -13.50
N PRO A 185 -2.17 -12.24 -13.85
CA PRO A 185 -1.07 -12.13 -12.90
C PRO A 185 -1.44 -11.18 -11.76
N ILE A 186 -1.02 -11.55 -10.55
CA ILE A 186 -1.15 -10.73 -9.35
C ILE A 186 0.25 -10.20 -8.99
N PHE A 187 0.38 -8.90 -8.84
CA PHE A 187 1.60 -8.25 -8.38
C PHE A 187 1.39 -7.80 -6.93
N LEU A 188 1.98 -8.55 -6.00
CA LEU A 188 1.88 -8.32 -4.56
C LEU A 188 3.02 -7.41 -4.11
N ILE A 189 2.69 -6.20 -3.65
CA ILE A 189 3.64 -5.20 -3.21
C ILE A 189 3.98 -5.43 -1.74
N SER A 190 5.27 -5.42 -1.39
CA SER A 190 5.77 -5.65 -0.04
C SER A 190 5.33 -4.56 0.94
N VAL A 191 5.31 -4.89 2.22
CA VAL A 191 5.26 -3.91 3.30
C VAL A 191 6.65 -3.31 3.56
N TYR A 192 6.72 -2.17 4.25
CA TYR A 192 7.94 -1.49 4.66
C TYR A 192 7.82 -0.99 6.09
N ASN A 193 8.94 -0.62 6.71
CA ASN A 193 9.01 -0.06 8.06
C ASN A 193 9.07 1.48 7.99
N PRO A 194 7.98 2.21 8.23
CA PRO A 194 7.97 3.67 8.14
C PRO A 194 8.80 4.34 9.25
N PHE A 195 9.08 3.61 10.34
CA PHE A 195 9.77 4.13 11.51
C PHE A 195 11.29 3.98 11.47
N TYR A 196 11.84 3.35 10.42
CA TYR A 196 13.26 3.01 10.36
C TYR A 196 14.18 4.21 10.52
N VAL A 197 13.90 5.32 9.85
CA VAL A 197 14.75 6.53 9.89
C VAL A 197 14.66 7.23 11.25
N TYR A 198 13.52 7.11 11.92
CA TYR A 198 13.32 7.67 13.28
C TYR A 198 13.99 6.81 14.36
N PHE A 199 13.94 5.49 14.20
CA PHE A 199 14.44 4.53 15.18
C PHE A 199 15.40 3.51 14.56
N PRO A 200 16.54 3.95 14.00
CA PRO A 200 17.44 3.07 13.25
C PRO A 200 18.16 2.06 14.15
N THR A 201 18.15 2.25 15.47
CA THR A 201 18.68 1.30 16.47
C THR A 201 17.65 0.23 16.86
N LEU A 202 16.36 0.43 16.56
CA LEU A 202 15.31 -0.55 16.72
C LEU A 202 15.35 -1.61 15.60
N THR A 203 16.43 -2.36 15.53
CA THR A 203 16.65 -3.36 14.47
C THR A 203 15.57 -4.43 14.43
N GLN A 204 14.92 -4.72 15.58
CA GLN A 204 13.83 -5.67 15.66
C GLN A 204 12.62 -5.28 14.81
N MET A 205 12.26 -3.99 14.72
CA MET A 205 11.15 -3.55 13.88
C MET A 205 11.41 -3.83 12.40
N GLN A 206 12.65 -3.57 11.94
CA GLN A 206 13.05 -3.91 10.59
C GLN A 206 13.08 -5.42 10.38
N GLN A 207 13.59 -6.17 11.34
CA GLN A 207 13.60 -7.64 11.29
C GLN A 207 12.17 -8.19 11.14
N TYR A 208 11.21 -7.72 11.95
CA TYR A 208 9.82 -8.17 11.86
C TYR A 208 9.17 -7.79 10.52
N THR A 209 9.49 -6.63 9.97
CA THR A 209 9.05 -6.23 8.63
C THR A 209 9.63 -7.15 7.55
N ASP A 210 10.90 -7.48 7.65
CA ASP A 210 11.58 -8.42 6.74
C ASP A 210 10.93 -9.81 6.82
N GLU A 211 10.76 -10.34 8.04
CA GLU A 211 10.12 -11.63 8.29
C GLU A 211 8.65 -11.66 7.79
N TRP A 212 7.92 -10.55 7.91
CA TRP A 212 6.57 -10.42 7.39
C TRP A 212 6.51 -10.52 5.86
N ASN A 213 7.49 -9.90 5.20
CA ASN A 213 7.65 -10.01 3.75
C ASN A 213 8.07 -11.43 3.31
N GLU A 214 8.90 -12.13 4.11
CA GLU A 214 9.22 -13.54 3.83
C GLU A 214 7.96 -14.41 3.95
N VAL A 215 7.11 -14.22 4.95
CA VAL A 215 5.81 -14.92 5.04
C VAL A 215 4.98 -14.69 3.78
N ALA A 216 4.93 -13.47 3.25
CA ALA A 216 4.22 -13.19 2.00
C ALA A 216 4.83 -13.92 0.81
N LYS A 217 6.17 -13.93 0.69
CA LYS A 217 6.89 -14.65 -0.37
C LYS A 217 6.66 -16.16 -0.29
N ASP A 218 6.76 -16.74 0.90
CA ASP A 218 6.53 -18.17 1.13
C ASP A 218 5.08 -18.56 0.79
N THR A 219 4.11 -17.72 1.18
CA THR A 219 2.70 -17.93 0.88
C THR A 219 2.44 -18.00 -0.63
N ILE A 220 3.14 -17.17 -1.43
CA ILE A 220 2.94 -17.13 -2.88
C ILE A 220 3.89 -18.03 -3.66
N ALA A 221 4.87 -18.68 -3.01
CA ALA A 221 5.95 -19.41 -3.70
C ALA A 221 5.45 -20.49 -4.66
N ASN A 222 4.32 -21.14 -4.33
CA ASN A 222 3.70 -22.19 -5.13
C ASN A 222 2.45 -21.72 -5.89
N GLU A 223 2.16 -20.41 -5.86
CA GLU A 223 1.00 -19.84 -6.52
C GLU A 223 1.33 -19.41 -7.95
N ALA A 224 0.55 -19.90 -8.91
CA ALA A 224 0.77 -19.58 -10.31
C ALA A 224 0.49 -18.09 -10.59
N LYS A 225 1.43 -17.44 -11.30
CA LYS A 225 1.30 -16.06 -11.76
C LYS A 225 1.05 -15.07 -10.61
N ILE A 226 1.65 -15.29 -9.44
CA ILE A 226 1.73 -14.27 -8.38
C ILE A 226 3.19 -13.86 -8.23
N TYR A 227 3.45 -12.57 -8.28
CA TYR A 227 4.80 -12.02 -8.32
C TYR A 227 4.98 -10.99 -7.21
N PHE A 228 6.05 -11.15 -6.44
CA PHE A 228 6.38 -10.22 -5.35
C PHE A 228 7.09 -8.97 -5.88
N VAL A 229 6.64 -7.81 -5.45
CA VAL A 229 7.20 -6.50 -5.80
C VAL A 229 7.84 -5.91 -4.54
N ASP A 230 9.14 -6.07 -4.40
CA ASP A 230 9.87 -5.61 -3.24
C ASP A 230 10.13 -4.09 -3.30
N VAL A 231 9.60 -3.37 -2.32
CA VAL A 231 9.81 -1.93 -2.10
C VAL A 231 10.32 -1.64 -0.69
N ASN A 232 10.48 -2.69 0.15
CA ASN A 232 10.73 -2.57 1.58
C ASN A 232 11.94 -1.68 1.90
N LYS A 233 13.13 -2.09 1.50
CA LYS A 233 14.37 -1.43 1.96
C LYS A 233 14.44 0.03 1.57
N GLN A 234 14.04 0.40 0.35
CA GLN A 234 14.09 1.79 -0.08
C GLN A 234 13.07 2.66 0.67
N LEU A 235 11.85 2.16 0.87
CA LEU A 235 10.84 2.93 1.59
C LEU A 235 11.11 2.99 3.09
N SER A 236 11.72 1.94 3.66
CA SER A 236 12.13 1.94 5.07
C SER A 236 13.33 2.85 5.32
N GLU A 237 14.39 2.71 4.54
CA GLU A 237 15.67 3.37 4.75
C GLU A 237 15.76 4.75 4.07
N GLY A 238 14.81 5.07 3.20
CA GLY A 238 14.74 6.35 2.52
C GLY A 238 16.00 6.67 1.71
N GLN A 239 16.52 7.86 1.89
CA GLN A 239 17.74 8.35 1.25
C GLN A 239 19.02 7.65 1.75
N TYR A 240 18.94 6.87 2.83
CA TYR A 240 20.06 6.14 3.40
C TYR A 240 20.24 4.72 2.83
N TYR A 241 19.30 4.26 1.99
CA TYR A 241 19.38 2.96 1.36
C TYR A 241 20.65 2.83 0.50
N GLY A 242 21.41 1.76 0.74
CA GLY A 242 22.69 1.52 0.03
C GLY A 242 23.84 2.45 0.43
N ARG A 243 23.70 3.25 1.50
CA ARG A 243 24.73 4.15 2.03
C ARG A 243 25.15 3.75 3.45
N SER A 244 26.24 4.36 3.94
CA SER A 244 26.63 4.19 5.33
C SER A 244 25.58 4.75 6.27
N LYS A 245 25.17 3.95 7.24
CA LYS A 245 24.15 4.30 8.26
C LYS A 245 24.80 4.86 9.53
N ALA A 246 26.14 4.99 9.57
CA ALA A 246 26.85 5.45 10.76
C ALA A 246 26.39 6.82 11.26
N THR A 247 26.08 7.74 10.35
CA THR A 247 25.55 9.07 10.71
C THR A 247 24.12 8.98 11.25
N LEU A 248 23.29 8.16 10.65
CA LEU A 248 21.91 7.94 11.10
C LEU A 248 21.91 7.31 12.50
N GLN A 249 22.76 6.31 12.73
CA GLN A 249 22.88 5.63 14.04
C GLN A 249 23.51 6.52 15.13
N LYS A 250 24.48 7.38 14.79
CA LYS A 250 25.06 8.33 15.75
C LYS A 250 24.08 9.38 16.23
N ASN A 251 23.16 9.80 15.39
CA ASN A 251 22.14 10.79 15.71
C ASN A 251 20.91 10.17 16.41
N ALA A 252 20.85 8.85 16.44
CA ALA A 252 19.78 8.09 17.09
C ALA A 252 20.09 7.86 18.57
N THR A 253 20.19 8.93 19.36
CA THR A 253 20.33 8.88 20.83
C THR A 253 18.97 8.65 21.51
N ILE A 254 18.22 7.66 21.05
CA ILE A 254 16.97 7.31 21.71
C ILE A 254 17.14 5.95 22.35
N ASP A 255 17.38 5.95 23.67
CA ASP A 255 17.21 4.75 24.49
C ASP A 255 15.70 4.45 24.56
N LEU A 256 15.34 3.23 24.15
CA LEU A 256 13.95 2.75 24.20
C LEU A 256 13.33 2.84 25.59
N ASN A 257 14.16 2.74 26.64
CA ASN A 257 13.72 2.91 28.01
C ASN A 257 13.36 4.37 28.34
N GLU A 258 13.79 5.32 27.51
CA GLU A 258 13.51 6.76 27.61
C GLU A 258 12.46 7.26 26.61
N VAL A 259 11.96 6.42 25.70
CA VAL A 259 10.80 6.78 24.85
C VAL A 259 9.54 6.75 25.70
N ALA A 260 9.46 7.71 26.61
CA ALA A 260 8.19 8.11 27.20
C ALA A 260 7.27 8.60 26.06
N ASP A 261 5.97 8.34 26.20
CA ASP A 261 4.91 8.72 25.25
C ASP A 261 5.07 10.13 24.66
N SER A 262 5.62 11.07 25.45
CA SER A 262 5.89 12.47 25.07
C SER A 262 6.95 12.64 23.95
N LYS A 263 7.91 11.73 23.83
CA LYS A 263 8.99 11.86 22.84
C LYS A 263 8.59 11.28 21.49
N LEU A 264 7.73 10.26 21.48
CA LEU A 264 7.11 9.73 20.26
C LEU A 264 6.14 10.78 19.69
N GLU A 265 5.31 11.42 20.54
CA GLU A 265 4.44 12.52 20.12
C GLU A 265 5.25 13.71 19.57
N GLN A 266 6.37 14.05 20.20
CA GLN A 266 7.24 15.14 19.74
C GLN A 266 7.93 14.79 18.39
N LEU A 267 8.31 13.53 18.16
CA LEU A 267 8.89 13.08 16.89
C LEU A 267 7.87 13.04 15.76
N LEU A 268 6.62 12.68 16.08
CA LEU A 268 5.50 12.68 15.13
C LEU A 268 4.90 14.07 14.92
N SER A 269 5.21 15.05 15.78
CA SER A 269 4.80 16.46 15.66
C SER A 269 5.86 17.32 14.97
N ASP A 270 6.97 16.75 14.53
CA ASP A 270 7.96 17.46 13.71
C ASP A 270 7.33 17.77 12.34
N ASP A 271 7.27 19.03 11.94
CA ASP A 271 6.61 19.47 10.70
C ASP A 271 7.27 18.91 9.43
N LYS A 272 8.39 18.20 9.55
CA LYS A 272 9.14 17.69 8.41
C LYS A 272 9.50 16.20 8.56
N GLU A 273 9.09 15.41 7.57
CA GLU A 273 9.47 14.01 7.45
C GLU A 273 10.98 13.83 7.25
N LYS A 274 11.57 12.88 7.96
CA LYS A 274 13.01 12.55 7.88
C LYS A 274 13.34 11.56 6.77
N ASN A 275 12.35 10.85 6.27
CA ASN A 275 12.48 9.92 5.16
C ASN A 275 11.97 10.56 3.87
N ASP A 276 12.86 10.87 2.94
CA ASP A 276 12.54 11.51 1.65
C ASP A 276 11.40 10.83 0.84
N TYR A 277 10.98 9.62 1.18
CA TYR A 277 9.99 8.84 0.45
C TYR A 277 8.63 8.80 1.14
N LEU A 278 8.52 9.35 2.36
CA LEU A 278 7.28 9.37 3.12
C LEU A 278 6.67 10.77 3.15
N SER A 279 5.41 10.84 3.53
CA SER A 279 4.62 12.07 3.58
C SER A 279 4.91 12.85 4.85
N ASP A 280 5.03 14.19 4.74
CA ASP A 280 5.09 15.09 5.89
C ASP A 280 3.77 15.12 6.69
N GLU A 281 2.65 14.65 6.09
CA GLU A 281 1.34 14.73 6.73
C GLU A 281 1.16 13.71 7.86
N ASP A 282 1.75 12.52 7.71
CA ASP A 282 1.51 11.41 8.65
C ASP A 282 2.76 10.58 8.98
N HIS A 283 3.91 10.90 8.37
CA HIS A 283 5.20 10.23 8.58
C HIS A 283 5.15 8.71 8.37
N PHE A 284 4.17 8.26 7.60
CA PHE A 284 3.86 6.85 7.45
C PHE A 284 3.64 6.44 6.00
N HIS A 285 2.77 7.14 5.27
CA HIS A 285 2.45 6.81 3.89
C HIS A 285 3.49 7.36 2.91
N PRO A 286 3.63 6.76 1.73
CA PRO A 286 4.53 7.28 0.71
C PRO A 286 4.06 8.66 0.23
N ASN A 287 5.00 9.58 0.04
CA ASN A 287 4.78 10.79 -0.72
C ASN A 287 4.90 10.52 -2.24
N ASP A 288 4.83 11.55 -3.06
CA ASP A 288 4.97 11.42 -4.53
C ASP A 288 6.27 10.72 -4.96
N LYS A 289 7.38 10.92 -4.25
CA LYS A 289 8.65 10.25 -4.52
C LYS A 289 8.56 8.76 -4.19
N GLY A 290 7.93 8.43 -3.07
CA GLY A 290 7.66 7.06 -2.66
C GLY A 290 6.77 6.32 -3.67
N TYR A 291 5.67 6.95 -4.10
CA TYR A 291 4.80 6.36 -5.11
C TYR A 291 5.47 6.19 -6.48
N ARG A 292 6.31 7.14 -6.90
CA ARG A 292 7.15 6.95 -8.10
C ARG A 292 8.09 5.76 -7.98
N TYR A 293 8.67 5.54 -6.81
CA TYR A 293 9.53 4.37 -6.57
C TYR A 293 8.72 3.07 -6.62
N ILE A 294 7.59 2.97 -5.91
CA ILE A 294 6.68 1.81 -5.98
C ILE A 294 6.31 1.50 -7.43
N THR A 295 5.91 2.53 -8.18
CA THR A 295 5.56 2.40 -9.60
C THR A 295 6.72 1.89 -10.46
N ALA A 296 7.94 2.38 -10.20
CA ALA A 296 9.12 1.94 -10.95
C ALA A 296 9.42 0.46 -10.68
N ARG A 297 9.33 0.02 -9.43
CA ARG A 297 9.53 -1.38 -9.04
C ARG A 297 8.45 -2.29 -9.61
N LEU A 298 7.18 -1.89 -9.46
CA LEU A 298 6.04 -2.60 -10.04
C LEU A 298 6.22 -2.79 -11.55
N TYR A 299 6.53 -1.71 -12.27
CA TYR A 299 6.75 -1.76 -13.72
C TYR A 299 7.90 -2.70 -14.12
N GLN A 300 9.02 -2.70 -13.37
CA GLN A 300 10.14 -3.61 -13.61
C GLN A 300 9.72 -5.08 -13.46
N VAL A 301 8.96 -5.42 -12.40
CA VAL A 301 8.47 -6.79 -12.20
C VAL A 301 7.43 -7.15 -13.26
N MET A 302 6.54 -6.23 -13.63
CA MET A 302 5.60 -6.43 -14.75
C MET A 302 6.33 -6.73 -16.05
N LEU A 303 7.39 -5.99 -16.37
CA LEU A 303 8.18 -6.25 -17.59
C LEU A 303 8.87 -7.61 -17.57
N LYS A 304 9.41 -8.02 -16.43
CA LYS A 304 10.02 -9.37 -16.28
C LYS A 304 9.03 -10.48 -16.57
N HIS A 305 7.74 -10.24 -16.35
CA HIS A 305 6.66 -11.20 -16.55
C HIS A 305 5.68 -10.76 -17.65
N LYS A 306 6.17 -9.99 -18.64
CA LYS A 306 5.37 -9.35 -19.70
C LYS A 306 4.47 -10.36 -20.45
N SER A 307 4.94 -11.55 -20.74
CA SER A 307 4.18 -12.61 -21.42
C SER A 307 2.93 -13.10 -20.66
N THR A 308 2.79 -12.75 -19.38
CA THR A 308 1.63 -13.19 -18.59
C THR A 308 0.44 -12.22 -18.67
N TRP A 309 0.64 -11.00 -19.17
CA TRP A 309 -0.38 -9.95 -19.20
C TRP A 309 -0.45 -9.15 -20.52
N LEU A 310 0.53 -9.29 -21.38
CA LEU A 310 0.53 -8.67 -22.70
C LEU A 310 0.60 -9.77 -23.76
N GLU A 311 -0.55 -10.08 -24.37
CA GLU A 311 -0.61 -10.97 -25.54
C GLU A 311 -0.21 -10.19 -26.79
N GLY A 312 0.71 -10.75 -27.61
CA GLY A 312 0.90 -10.27 -28.97
C GLY A 312 2.29 -9.93 -29.44
N GLU A 313 3.35 -10.63 -28.96
CA GLU A 313 4.56 -10.88 -29.75
C GLU A 313 4.78 -12.39 -29.76
N LYS A 314 4.03 -13.09 -30.65
CA LYS A 314 4.41 -14.42 -31.15
C LYS A 314 5.14 -14.26 -32.46
#